data_c968f3c9ca9e9f04def0de0b51e539b4
#
_entry.id   c968f3c9ca9e9f04def0de0b51e539b4
#
_cell.length_a   1.000
_cell.length_b   1.000
_cell.length_c   1.000
_cell.angle_alpha   90.00
_cell.angle_beta   90.00
_cell.angle_gamma   90.00
#
_symmetry.space_group_name_H-M   'P 1'
#
loop_
_entity.id
_entity.type
_entity.pdbx_description
1 polymer ?
#
loop_
_entity_poly.entity_id
_entity_poly.type
_entity_poly.pdbx_seq_one_letter_code
_entity_poly.pdbx_strand_id
1 'polypeptide(L)'
;MKLKMKTTLIFAALVASLTLLSCEQKRTLKLYTWTYYTPENVVKAFEKEFNCKVVVTEYDSNETMYNKIANGGAKSFDMVVPGQDYISIMLQKDMLQPINQELFTNRNLISQKLIDKKSVDREMIYSVPYYFGASGICVNKKKVPAGDYERSWNIFADSRFKGHASMMDDYREVIGDALAYKGYSVSTIDDKELAEAEAIIHNEWLPNIVKFDAESFGKDFARGDLWLCQGYAECVYGEVPEEEWDETIDFFIPEEGGPSYLECMCILKESKNVDLATEFMNFMHRPENYAQFLDGFRFPCYVNTEAEKYMTKKPMYPASILDHCEAKVDLGENLDKYYKIWEGIRIK
;
A
#
# COMPACT_ATOMS: atom_id res chain seq x y z
N MET A 1 -52.44 43.46 31.89
CA MET A 1 -52.12 41.99 31.92
C MET A 1 -51.96 41.36 30.54
N LYS A 2 -52.78 41.62 29.56
CA LYS A 2 -52.72 41.03 28.20
C LYS A 2 -51.47 41.42 27.34
N LEU A 3 -50.88 42.60 27.58
CA LEU A 3 -49.71 43.09 26.80
C LEU A 3 -48.38 42.42 27.24
N LYS A 4 -48.21 42.18 28.58
CA LYS A 4 -47.00 41.46 29.08
C LYS A 4 -46.97 40.00 28.71
N MET A 5 -48.14 39.36 28.54
CA MET A 5 -48.21 37.95 28.13
C MET A 5 -47.87 37.71 26.64
N LYS A 6 -48.15 38.72 25.76
CA LYS A 6 -47.75 38.64 24.35
C LYS A 6 -46.23 38.80 24.15
N THR A 7 -45.60 39.69 24.90
CA THR A 7 -44.11 39.91 24.85
C THR A 7 -43.35 38.68 25.38
N THR A 8 -43.85 38.02 26.41
CA THR A 8 -43.20 36.78 26.93
C THR A 8 -43.35 35.61 25.99
N LEU A 9 -44.48 35.47 25.27
CA LEU A 9 -44.69 34.43 24.24
C LEU A 9 -43.79 34.64 23.00
N ILE A 10 -43.57 35.92 22.59
CA ILE A 10 -42.67 36.21 21.44
C ILE A 10 -41.22 35.97 21.82
N PHE A 11 -40.81 36.27 23.07
CA PHE A 11 -39.47 36.00 23.53
C PHE A 11 -39.21 34.47 23.68
N ALA A 12 -40.18 33.72 24.15
CA ALA A 12 -40.13 32.25 24.25
C ALA A 12 -40.07 31.59 22.84
N ALA A 13 -40.78 32.15 21.87
CA ALA A 13 -40.75 31.67 20.49
C ALA A 13 -39.41 32.01 19.79
N LEU A 14 -38.78 33.17 20.08
CA LEU A 14 -37.48 33.54 19.58
C LEU A 14 -36.36 32.68 20.20
N VAL A 15 -36.46 32.34 21.50
CA VAL A 15 -35.49 31.47 22.17
C VAL A 15 -35.66 30.03 21.70
N ALA A 16 -36.89 29.56 21.44
CA ALA A 16 -37.14 28.25 20.88
C ALA A 16 -36.66 28.12 19.40
N SER A 17 -36.71 29.21 18.62
CA SER A 17 -36.14 29.23 17.27
C SER A 17 -34.61 29.28 17.21
N LEU A 18 -33.95 29.78 18.27
CA LEU A 18 -32.50 29.77 18.41
C LEU A 18 -31.95 28.45 18.95
N THR A 19 -32.76 27.62 19.60
CA THR A 19 -32.37 26.27 20.05
C THR A 19 -32.59 25.20 18.99
N LEU A 20 -33.19 25.53 17.84
CA LEU A 20 -33.24 24.74 16.63
C LEU A 20 -32.00 24.97 15.74
N LEU A 21 -30.91 25.53 16.29
CA LEU A 21 -29.58 25.32 15.75
C LEU A 21 -29.31 23.82 15.86
N SER A 22 -29.79 23.16 14.84
CA SER A 22 -29.55 21.78 14.48
C SER A 22 -28.17 21.35 15.01
N CYS A 23 -28.15 20.39 15.89
CA CYS A 23 -26.99 19.55 16.07
C CYS A 23 -26.83 18.83 14.71
N GLU A 24 -26.22 19.51 13.75
CA GLU A 24 -25.94 18.97 12.44
C GLU A 24 -25.08 17.75 12.69
N GLN A 25 -25.67 16.58 12.52
CA GLN A 25 -24.98 15.33 12.73
C GLN A 25 -23.78 15.35 11.80
N LYS A 26 -22.58 15.40 12.39
CA LYS A 26 -21.34 15.45 11.61
C LYS A 26 -21.34 14.34 10.59
N ARG A 27 -21.06 14.69 9.34
CA ARG A 27 -20.86 13.70 8.27
C ARG A 27 -19.80 12.71 8.72
N THR A 28 -20.00 11.44 8.42
CA THR A 28 -19.03 10.38 8.77
C THR A 28 -18.50 9.76 7.50
N LEU A 29 -17.19 9.80 7.31
CA LEU A 29 -16.47 9.09 6.27
C LEU A 29 -15.95 7.76 6.81
N LYS A 30 -16.27 6.66 6.17
CA LYS A 30 -15.85 5.32 6.58
C LYS A 30 -14.78 4.81 5.62
N LEU A 31 -13.55 4.77 6.08
CA LEU A 31 -12.38 4.31 5.32
C LEU A 31 -12.03 2.87 5.68
N TYR A 32 -11.90 2.01 4.67
CA TYR A 32 -11.39 0.65 4.80
C TYR A 32 -10.03 0.58 4.10
N THR A 33 -8.96 0.37 4.85
CA THR A 33 -7.59 0.55 4.39
C THR A 33 -6.65 -0.49 4.99
N TRP A 34 -5.43 -0.52 4.53
CA TRP A 34 -4.37 -1.35 5.08
C TRP A 34 -4.05 -0.98 6.52
N THR A 35 -3.65 -1.96 7.30
CA THR A 35 -3.11 -1.77 8.65
C THR A 35 -1.92 -0.80 8.59
N TYR A 36 -1.92 0.18 9.50
CA TYR A 36 -0.89 1.23 9.62
C TYR A 36 -0.77 2.22 8.45
N TYR A 37 -1.68 2.24 7.49
CA TYR A 37 -1.60 3.13 6.31
C TYR A 37 -2.23 4.52 6.49
N THR A 38 -2.78 4.83 7.66
CA THR A 38 -3.51 6.08 7.86
C THR A 38 -2.89 6.89 9.00
N PRO A 39 -2.22 8.04 8.71
CA PRO A 39 -1.62 8.86 9.74
C PRO A 39 -2.71 9.56 10.58
N GLU A 40 -2.78 9.23 11.84
CA GLU A 40 -3.84 9.70 12.77
C GLU A 40 -3.91 11.24 12.88
N ASN A 41 -2.75 11.91 12.84
CA ASN A 41 -2.67 13.36 12.90
C ASN A 41 -3.26 14.04 11.66
N VAL A 42 -3.09 13.46 10.47
CA VAL A 42 -3.68 13.95 9.22
C VAL A 42 -5.18 13.73 9.21
N VAL A 43 -5.64 12.56 9.69
CA VAL A 43 -7.09 12.29 9.88
C VAL A 43 -7.73 13.31 10.81
N LYS A 44 -7.13 13.59 11.98
CA LYS A 44 -7.63 14.58 12.93
C LYS A 44 -7.67 16.00 12.34
N ALA A 45 -6.67 16.35 11.51
CA ALA A 45 -6.65 17.63 10.83
C ALA A 45 -7.80 17.73 9.81
N PHE A 46 -8.05 16.68 9.04
CA PHE A 46 -9.18 16.59 8.11
C PHE A 46 -10.53 16.71 8.85
N GLU A 47 -10.73 15.94 9.91
CA GLU A 47 -11.96 15.98 10.71
C GLU A 47 -12.27 17.39 11.22
N LYS A 48 -11.23 18.13 11.63
CA LYS A 48 -11.35 19.50 12.11
C LYS A 48 -11.69 20.47 10.98
N GLU A 49 -11.01 20.37 9.83
CA GLU A 49 -11.21 21.29 8.71
C GLU A 49 -12.59 21.11 8.07
N PHE A 50 -13.02 19.87 7.88
CA PHE A 50 -14.27 19.53 7.16
C PHE A 50 -15.47 19.31 8.13
N ASN A 51 -15.31 19.56 9.42
CA ASN A 51 -16.34 19.35 10.45
C ASN A 51 -17.04 17.97 10.29
N CYS A 52 -16.24 16.92 10.16
CA CYS A 52 -16.71 15.55 9.96
C CYS A 52 -16.08 14.58 10.96
N LYS A 53 -16.39 13.29 10.84
CA LYS A 53 -15.73 12.19 11.52
C LYS A 53 -15.19 11.20 10.47
N VAL A 54 -13.98 10.67 10.67
CA VAL A 54 -13.43 9.57 9.90
C VAL A 54 -13.39 8.33 10.77
N VAL A 55 -13.95 7.23 10.27
CA VAL A 55 -13.89 5.92 10.91
C VAL A 55 -13.02 5.03 10.07
N VAL A 56 -11.86 4.68 10.59
CA VAL A 56 -10.89 3.80 9.93
C VAL A 56 -11.17 2.37 10.36
N THR A 57 -11.23 1.47 9.39
CA THR A 57 -11.23 0.01 9.57
C THR A 57 -10.11 -0.55 8.75
N GLU A 58 -9.36 -1.48 9.31
CA GLU A 58 -8.15 -2.00 8.68
C GLU A 58 -8.32 -3.42 8.14
N TYR A 59 -7.48 -3.77 7.17
CA TYR A 59 -7.31 -5.12 6.63
C TYR A 59 -5.83 -5.41 6.38
N ASP A 60 -5.51 -6.69 6.22
CA ASP A 60 -4.15 -7.24 6.08
C ASP A 60 -3.84 -7.77 4.67
N SER A 61 -4.87 -8.00 3.84
CA SER A 61 -4.69 -8.48 2.47
C SER A 61 -5.77 -7.98 1.53
N ASN A 62 -5.45 -7.86 0.24
CA ASN A 62 -6.41 -7.54 -0.81
C ASN A 62 -7.53 -8.58 -0.90
N GLU A 63 -7.23 -9.86 -0.67
CA GLU A 63 -8.21 -10.96 -0.65
C GLU A 63 -9.23 -10.78 0.47
N THR A 64 -8.78 -10.49 1.69
CA THR A 64 -9.63 -10.21 2.85
C THR A 64 -10.52 -9.01 2.57
N MET A 65 -9.95 -7.93 2.06
CA MET A 65 -10.66 -6.70 1.69
C MET A 65 -11.74 -7.00 0.63
N TYR A 66 -11.34 -7.60 -0.50
CA TYR A 66 -12.23 -7.88 -1.62
C TYR A 66 -13.38 -8.82 -1.22
N ASN A 67 -13.07 -9.92 -0.53
CA ASN A 67 -14.08 -10.87 -0.08
C ASN A 67 -15.10 -10.22 0.84
N LYS A 68 -14.68 -9.35 1.75
CA LYS A 68 -15.60 -8.62 2.64
C LYS A 68 -16.53 -7.69 1.86
N ILE A 69 -16.00 -6.95 0.89
CA ILE A 69 -16.79 -6.03 0.06
C ILE A 69 -17.75 -6.82 -0.84
N ALA A 70 -17.27 -7.85 -1.53
CA ALA A 70 -18.05 -8.67 -2.45
C ALA A 70 -19.20 -9.44 -1.76
N ASN A 71 -19.02 -9.84 -0.51
CA ASN A 71 -20.01 -10.57 0.28
C ASN A 71 -20.97 -9.63 1.07
N GLY A 72 -21.19 -8.42 0.60
CA GLY A 72 -22.20 -7.50 1.14
C GLY A 72 -21.67 -6.47 2.15
N GLY A 73 -20.37 -6.45 2.41
CA GLY A 73 -19.71 -5.47 3.30
C GLY A 73 -19.59 -4.06 2.70
N ALA A 74 -19.82 -3.89 1.39
CA ALA A 74 -19.67 -2.61 0.69
C ALA A 74 -20.46 -1.46 1.34
N LYS A 75 -21.66 -1.72 1.85
CA LYS A 75 -22.51 -0.71 2.53
C LYS A 75 -21.94 -0.18 3.84
N SER A 76 -20.94 -0.86 4.38
CA SER A 76 -20.30 -0.48 5.65
C SER A 76 -19.21 0.57 5.48
N PHE A 77 -18.78 0.84 4.25
CA PHE A 77 -17.65 1.71 3.95
C PHE A 77 -17.96 2.69 2.83
N ASP A 78 -17.24 3.80 2.81
CA ASP A 78 -17.30 4.81 1.75
C ASP A 78 -16.11 4.67 0.80
N MET A 79 -14.93 4.43 1.37
CA MET A 79 -13.67 4.36 0.66
C MET A 79 -12.94 3.05 0.96
N VAL A 80 -12.12 2.63 0.00
CA VAL A 80 -11.21 1.49 0.11
C VAL A 80 -9.87 1.83 -0.57
N VAL A 81 -8.78 1.16 -0.18
CA VAL A 81 -7.43 1.39 -0.71
C VAL A 81 -6.83 0.11 -1.30
N PRO A 82 -7.38 -0.44 -2.39
CA PRO A 82 -6.89 -1.66 -3.01
C PRO A 82 -5.59 -1.46 -3.79
N GLY A 83 -4.87 -2.56 -4.00
CA GLY A 83 -3.85 -2.65 -5.05
C GLY A 83 -4.48 -2.55 -6.45
N GLN A 84 -3.71 -2.08 -7.43
CA GLN A 84 -4.23 -1.84 -8.79
C GLN A 84 -4.73 -3.08 -9.51
N ASP A 85 -4.19 -4.26 -9.21
CA ASP A 85 -4.68 -5.54 -9.70
C ASP A 85 -6.14 -5.79 -9.28
N TYR A 86 -6.46 -5.52 -8.02
CA TYR A 86 -7.82 -5.59 -7.51
C TYR A 86 -8.73 -4.46 -8.01
N ILE A 87 -8.18 -3.27 -8.30
CA ILE A 87 -8.96 -2.18 -8.93
C ILE A 87 -9.51 -2.65 -10.26
N SER A 88 -8.72 -3.34 -11.08
CA SER A 88 -9.16 -3.92 -12.36
C SER A 88 -10.37 -4.84 -12.19
N ILE A 89 -10.31 -5.73 -11.20
CA ILE A 89 -11.41 -6.65 -10.86
C ILE A 89 -12.64 -5.89 -10.36
N MET A 90 -12.45 -4.93 -9.47
CA MET A 90 -13.54 -4.14 -8.89
C MET A 90 -14.25 -3.26 -9.93
N LEU A 91 -13.52 -2.72 -10.92
CA LEU A 91 -14.11 -1.99 -12.04
C LEU A 91 -14.95 -2.91 -12.92
N GLN A 92 -14.46 -4.09 -13.28
CA GLN A 92 -15.19 -5.08 -14.07
C GLN A 92 -16.49 -5.55 -13.37
N LYS A 93 -16.50 -5.54 -12.04
CA LYS A 93 -17.65 -5.94 -11.21
C LYS A 93 -18.57 -4.77 -10.81
N ASP A 94 -18.36 -3.57 -11.34
CA ASP A 94 -19.11 -2.34 -11.02
C ASP A 94 -19.17 -2.04 -9.51
N MET A 95 -18.06 -2.26 -8.81
CA MET A 95 -17.96 -2.08 -7.34
C MET A 95 -17.48 -0.68 -6.94
N LEU A 96 -17.01 0.13 -7.89
CA LEU A 96 -16.49 1.47 -7.68
C LEU A 96 -17.39 2.52 -8.34
N GLN A 97 -17.30 3.77 -7.87
CA GLN A 97 -17.94 4.91 -8.51
C GLN A 97 -16.95 6.04 -8.78
N PRO A 98 -17.25 6.93 -9.75
CA PRO A 98 -16.34 8.00 -10.11
C PRO A 98 -16.09 8.97 -8.95
N ILE A 99 -14.87 9.50 -8.92
CA ILE A 99 -14.42 10.58 -8.04
C ILE A 99 -14.98 11.90 -8.57
N ASN A 100 -15.34 12.83 -7.70
CA ASN A 100 -15.73 14.16 -8.09
C ASN A 100 -14.51 14.96 -8.59
N GLN A 101 -14.34 15.04 -9.92
CA GLN A 101 -13.16 15.64 -10.56
C GLN A 101 -13.01 17.14 -10.27
N GLU A 102 -14.10 17.85 -9.94
CA GLU A 102 -14.07 19.27 -9.60
C GLU A 102 -13.46 19.50 -8.21
N LEU A 103 -13.63 18.56 -7.29
CA LEU A 103 -13.09 18.62 -5.93
C LEU A 103 -11.66 18.09 -5.83
N PHE A 104 -11.21 17.22 -6.76
CA PHE A 104 -9.85 16.69 -6.76
C PHE A 104 -8.86 17.63 -7.46
N THR A 105 -8.57 18.76 -6.84
CA THR A 105 -7.74 19.84 -7.39
C THR A 105 -6.23 19.55 -7.34
N ASN A 106 -5.78 18.63 -6.44
CA ASN A 106 -4.38 18.24 -6.29
C ASN A 106 -3.93 17.13 -7.27
N ARG A 107 -4.75 16.81 -8.26
CA ARG A 107 -4.47 15.81 -9.28
C ARG A 107 -3.11 16.00 -9.97
N ASN A 108 -2.74 17.24 -10.25
CA ASN A 108 -1.48 17.60 -10.92
C ASN A 108 -0.23 17.38 -10.05
N LEU A 109 -0.39 17.08 -8.77
CA LEU A 109 0.70 16.73 -7.85
C LEU A 109 1.08 15.26 -7.93
N ILE A 110 0.23 14.43 -8.53
CA ILE A 110 0.51 13.00 -8.75
C ILE A 110 1.51 12.85 -9.90
N SER A 111 2.55 12.07 -9.67
CA SER A 111 3.61 11.81 -10.65
C SER A 111 3.05 11.26 -11.98
N GLN A 112 3.20 12.03 -13.06
CA GLN A 112 2.77 11.60 -14.39
C GLN A 112 3.52 10.34 -14.84
N LYS A 113 4.81 10.22 -14.48
CA LYS A 113 5.61 9.02 -14.74
C LYS A 113 5.00 7.77 -14.12
N LEU A 114 4.47 7.89 -12.88
CA LEU A 114 3.77 6.79 -12.21
C LEU A 114 2.48 6.44 -12.95
N ILE A 115 1.67 7.42 -13.27
CA ILE A 115 0.37 7.22 -13.94
C ILE A 115 0.57 6.51 -15.28
N ASP A 116 1.51 6.98 -16.11
CA ASP A 116 1.73 6.45 -17.45
C ASP A 116 2.23 5.01 -17.46
N LYS A 117 3.06 4.66 -16.48
CA LYS A 117 3.73 3.35 -16.42
C LYS A 117 3.03 2.33 -15.54
N LYS A 118 2.37 2.77 -14.49
CA LYS A 118 1.96 1.91 -13.38
C LYS A 118 0.45 1.88 -13.11
N SER A 119 -0.31 2.91 -13.52
CA SER A 119 -1.74 3.00 -13.20
C SER A 119 -2.62 2.30 -14.24
N VAL A 120 -3.62 1.55 -13.77
CA VAL A 120 -4.69 0.97 -14.60
C VAL A 120 -5.78 2.01 -14.93
N ASP A 121 -5.94 3.03 -14.09
CA ASP A 121 -6.87 4.16 -14.27
C ASP A 121 -6.07 5.45 -14.48
N ARG A 122 -5.52 5.62 -15.68
CA ARG A 122 -4.62 6.74 -16.02
C ARG A 122 -5.29 8.11 -15.93
N GLU A 123 -6.60 8.16 -16.06
CA GLU A 123 -7.36 9.39 -15.95
C GLU A 123 -7.82 9.70 -14.53
N MET A 124 -7.51 8.81 -13.58
CA MET A 124 -7.95 8.93 -12.17
C MET A 124 -9.45 9.21 -12.05
N ILE A 125 -10.25 8.48 -12.81
CA ILE A 125 -11.72 8.59 -12.76
C ILE A 125 -12.27 7.89 -11.52
N TYR A 126 -11.72 6.72 -11.18
CA TYR A 126 -12.19 5.84 -10.11
C TYR A 126 -11.18 5.63 -8.98
N SER A 127 -9.90 5.93 -9.24
CA SER A 127 -8.82 5.63 -8.32
C SER A 127 -7.79 6.76 -8.28
N VAL A 128 -7.33 7.11 -7.08
CA VAL A 128 -6.24 8.07 -6.88
C VAL A 128 -5.04 7.34 -6.31
N PRO A 129 -3.88 7.33 -6.99
CA PRO A 129 -2.64 6.78 -6.45
C PRO A 129 -2.37 7.26 -5.04
N TYR A 130 -2.14 6.34 -4.12
CA TYR A 130 -1.87 6.66 -2.71
C TYR A 130 -0.44 6.32 -2.32
N TYR A 131 -0.01 5.07 -2.59
CA TYR A 131 1.35 4.65 -2.34
C TYR A 131 1.84 3.71 -3.45
N PHE A 132 3.12 3.83 -3.78
CA PHE A 132 3.83 2.95 -4.70
C PHE A 132 5.06 2.40 -4.02
N GLY A 133 5.18 1.08 -3.95
CA GLY A 133 6.26 0.37 -3.30
C GLY A 133 6.60 -0.95 -3.99
N ALA A 134 7.63 -1.59 -3.49
CA ALA A 134 8.06 -2.91 -3.93
C ALA A 134 8.66 -3.69 -2.76
N SER A 135 8.64 -5.00 -2.83
CA SER A 135 9.50 -5.83 -2.00
C SER A 135 10.96 -5.71 -2.46
N GLY A 136 11.87 -6.07 -1.60
CA GLY A 136 13.29 -6.05 -1.88
C GLY A 136 14.05 -7.03 -1.03
N ILE A 137 15.34 -6.90 -1.00
CA ILE A 137 16.27 -7.77 -0.30
C ILE A 137 16.80 -7.05 0.94
N CYS A 138 16.66 -7.68 2.12
CA CYS A 138 17.30 -7.24 3.35
C CYS A 138 18.45 -8.19 3.68
N VAL A 139 19.67 -7.65 3.84
CA VAL A 139 20.85 -8.38 4.31
C VAL A 139 21.25 -7.86 5.68
N ASN A 140 21.47 -8.76 6.62
CA ASN A 140 21.95 -8.44 7.95
C ASN A 140 23.49 -8.21 7.90
N LYS A 141 23.90 -6.95 7.93
CA LYS A 141 25.31 -6.54 7.84
C LYS A 141 26.17 -7.00 9.02
N LYS A 142 25.56 -7.27 10.17
CA LYS A 142 26.27 -7.87 11.33
C LYS A 142 26.65 -9.33 11.10
N LYS A 143 26.02 -9.99 10.12
CA LYS A 143 26.26 -11.39 9.75
C LYS A 143 27.06 -11.53 8.47
N VAL A 144 26.71 -10.74 7.44
CA VAL A 144 27.42 -10.72 6.16
C VAL A 144 27.72 -9.25 5.83
N PRO A 145 29.02 -8.83 5.84
CA PRO A 145 29.39 -7.43 5.59
C PRO A 145 28.89 -6.91 4.24
N ALA A 146 28.53 -5.64 4.20
CA ALA A 146 28.13 -4.97 2.96
C ALA A 146 29.27 -5.03 1.93
N GLY A 147 28.93 -5.36 0.69
CA GLY A 147 29.89 -5.51 -0.42
C GLY A 147 30.46 -6.92 -0.60
N ASP A 148 30.19 -7.85 0.30
CA ASP A 148 30.60 -9.26 0.18
C ASP A 148 29.59 -10.12 -0.60
N TYR A 149 28.50 -9.53 -1.13
CA TYR A 149 27.45 -10.22 -1.84
C TYR A 149 27.00 -9.44 -3.08
N GLU A 150 26.43 -10.16 -4.02
CA GLU A 150 25.84 -9.59 -5.22
C GLU A 150 24.51 -8.88 -4.90
N ARG A 151 24.29 -7.70 -5.47
CA ARG A 151 23.00 -6.97 -5.34
C ARG A 151 22.06 -7.37 -6.46
N SER A 152 21.71 -8.64 -6.48
CA SER A 152 20.87 -9.33 -7.48
C SER A 152 19.94 -10.29 -6.77
N TRP A 153 18.82 -10.67 -7.38
CA TRP A 153 17.97 -11.73 -6.87
C TRP A 153 18.72 -13.06 -6.75
N ASN A 154 19.79 -13.25 -7.53
CA ASN A 154 20.64 -14.44 -7.44
C ASN A 154 21.39 -14.60 -6.11
N ILE A 155 21.34 -13.61 -5.22
CA ILE A 155 21.86 -13.72 -3.84
C ILE A 155 21.25 -14.92 -3.10
N PHE A 156 20.02 -15.31 -3.44
CA PHE A 156 19.37 -16.49 -2.86
C PHE A 156 20.02 -17.82 -3.28
N ALA A 157 20.83 -17.83 -4.33
CA ALA A 157 21.66 -18.98 -4.71
C ALA A 157 22.97 -19.07 -3.91
N ASP A 158 23.35 -18.05 -3.15
CA ASP A 158 24.59 -18.03 -2.39
C ASP A 158 24.48 -18.94 -1.14
N SER A 159 25.26 -20.01 -1.15
CA SER A 159 25.25 -21.03 -0.09
C SER A 159 25.68 -20.52 1.29
N ARG A 160 26.25 -19.32 1.41
CA ARG A 160 26.58 -18.70 2.69
C ARG A 160 25.32 -18.38 3.51
N PHE A 161 24.21 -18.17 2.84
CA PHE A 161 22.91 -17.90 3.49
C PHE A 161 22.12 -19.17 3.80
N LYS A 162 22.66 -20.36 3.48
CA LYS A 162 21.97 -21.63 3.75
C LYS A 162 21.61 -21.78 5.21
N GLY A 163 20.34 -22.00 5.48
CA GLY A 163 19.82 -22.09 6.84
C GLY A 163 19.45 -20.74 7.47
N HIS A 164 19.66 -19.62 6.77
CA HIS A 164 19.42 -18.25 7.25
C HIS A 164 18.76 -17.34 6.22
N ALA A 165 18.16 -17.89 5.16
CA ALA A 165 17.45 -17.15 4.15
C ALA A 165 15.94 -17.42 4.19
N SER A 166 15.12 -16.41 3.97
CA SER A 166 13.68 -16.55 3.78
C SER A 166 13.18 -15.69 2.62
N MET A 167 12.11 -16.15 1.98
CA MET A 167 11.31 -15.34 1.04
C MET A 167 9.88 -15.23 1.53
N MET A 168 9.12 -14.29 0.99
CA MET A 168 7.70 -14.11 1.35
C MET A 168 6.88 -15.34 0.98
N ASP A 169 5.85 -15.64 1.76
CA ASP A 169 4.81 -16.60 1.41
C ASP A 169 3.80 -15.96 0.45
N ASP A 170 4.31 -15.48 -0.69
CA ASP A 170 3.55 -14.87 -1.76
C ASP A 170 4.12 -15.30 -3.12
N TYR A 171 3.33 -16.07 -3.86
CA TYR A 171 3.75 -16.61 -5.15
C TYR A 171 3.97 -15.54 -6.23
N ARG A 172 3.24 -14.41 -6.17
CA ARG A 172 3.42 -13.32 -7.13
C ARG A 172 4.73 -12.57 -6.90
N GLU A 173 5.16 -12.49 -5.64
CA GLU A 173 6.45 -11.90 -5.28
C GLU A 173 7.59 -12.84 -5.68
N VAL A 174 7.61 -14.07 -5.17
CA VAL A 174 8.74 -15.00 -5.36
C VAL A 174 8.96 -15.38 -6.83
N ILE A 175 7.90 -15.71 -7.57
CA ILE A 175 7.99 -16.03 -9.01
C ILE A 175 8.34 -14.76 -9.78
N GLY A 176 7.77 -13.60 -9.41
CA GLY A 176 8.06 -12.31 -10.02
C GLY A 176 9.53 -11.89 -9.88
N ASP A 177 10.16 -12.15 -8.74
CA ASP A 177 11.59 -11.90 -8.52
C ASP A 177 12.46 -12.76 -9.45
N ALA A 178 12.10 -14.04 -9.62
CA ALA A 178 12.83 -14.93 -10.53
C ALA A 178 12.64 -14.53 -12.00
N LEU A 179 11.45 -14.06 -12.37
CA LEU A 179 11.18 -13.53 -13.70
C LEU A 179 11.99 -12.24 -13.94
N ALA A 180 11.98 -11.31 -12.99
CA ALA A 180 12.78 -10.07 -13.07
C ALA A 180 14.27 -10.37 -13.19
N TYR A 181 14.80 -11.33 -12.42
CA TYR A 181 16.18 -11.79 -12.53
C TYR A 181 16.53 -12.25 -13.94
N LYS A 182 15.60 -12.84 -14.67
CA LYS A 182 15.76 -13.26 -16.08
C LYS A 182 15.51 -12.13 -17.07
N GLY A 183 15.08 -10.96 -16.64
CA GLY A 183 14.70 -9.85 -17.50
C GLY A 183 13.33 -10.02 -18.16
N TYR A 184 12.49 -10.88 -17.60
CA TYR A 184 11.12 -11.09 -18.05
C TYR A 184 10.14 -10.18 -17.29
N SER A 185 8.94 -9.98 -17.84
CA SER A 185 7.86 -9.31 -17.10
C SER A 185 7.46 -10.14 -15.88
N VAL A 186 7.29 -9.48 -14.72
CA VAL A 186 6.81 -10.11 -13.47
C VAL A 186 5.37 -10.63 -13.58
N SER A 187 4.69 -10.28 -14.68
CA SER A 187 3.32 -10.68 -14.98
C SER A 187 3.20 -11.45 -16.30
N THR A 188 4.30 -12.09 -16.76
CA THR A 188 4.27 -12.89 -17.97
C THR A 188 3.30 -14.06 -17.86
N ILE A 189 2.72 -14.46 -18.99
CA ILE A 189 1.89 -15.67 -19.11
C ILE A 189 2.52 -16.72 -20.04
N ASP A 190 3.75 -16.46 -20.48
CA ASP A 190 4.51 -17.37 -21.34
C ASP A 190 5.00 -18.58 -20.54
N ASP A 191 4.64 -19.78 -21.00
CA ASP A 191 4.94 -21.03 -20.28
C ASP A 191 6.45 -21.32 -20.19
N LYS A 192 7.24 -20.87 -21.17
CA LYS A 192 8.70 -21.06 -21.16
C LYS A 192 9.37 -20.16 -20.12
N GLU A 193 8.98 -18.89 -20.08
CA GLU A 193 9.50 -17.92 -19.10
C GLU A 193 9.16 -18.35 -17.67
N LEU A 194 7.92 -18.81 -17.46
CA LEU A 194 7.46 -19.36 -16.19
C LEU A 194 8.25 -20.61 -15.77
N ALA A 195 8.50 -21.53 -16.70
CA ALA A 195 9.29 -22.74 -16.44
C ALA A 195 10.77 -22.40 -16.11
N GLU A 196 11.35 -21.38 -16.73
CA GLU A 196 12.71 -20.91 -16.41
C GLU A 196 12.76 -20.31 -15.00
N ALA A 197 11.77 -19.51 -14.62
CA ALA A 197 11.68 -18.95 -13.27
C ALA A 197 11.50 -20.05 -12.20
N GLU A 198 10.63 -21.02 -12.45
CA GLU A 198 10.43 -22.20 -11.58
C GLU A 198 11.73 -22.98 -11.37
N ALA A 199 12.48 -23.21 -12.47
CA ALA A 199 13.75 -23.95 -12.42
C ALA A 199 14.80 -23.26 -11.56
N ILE A 200 14.91 -21.93 -11.62
CA ILE A 200 15.82 -21.13 -10.79
C ILE A 200 15.43 -21.23 -9.31
N ILE A 201 14.16 -20.99 -8.99
CA ILE A 201 13.68 -21.07 -7.62
C ILE A 201 13.96 -22.47 -7.06
N HIS A 202 13.60 -23.51 -7.78
CA HIS A 202 13.68 -24.89 -7.31
C HIS A 202 15.12 -25.38 -7.16
N ASN A 203 15.99 -25.09 -8.13
CA ASN A 203 17.32 -25.68 -8.19
C ASN A 203 18.38 -24.83 -7.52
N GLU A 204 18.22 -23.50 -7.49
CA GLU A 204 19.26 -22.58 -7.03
C GLU A 204 18.90 -21.89 -5.70
N TRP A 205 17.67 -21.38 -5.54
CA TRP A 205 17.31 -20.60 -4.35
C TRP A 205 16.80 -21.46 -3.19
N LEU A 206 15.90 -22.39 -3.49
CA LEU A 206 15.22 -23.22 -2.49
C LEU A 206 16.16 -24.05 -1.60
N PRO A 207 17.37 -24.51 -2.08
CA PRO A 207 18.33 -25.18 -1.20
C PRO A 207 18.85 -24.35 -0.02
N ASN A 208 18.76 -23.02 -0.11
CA ASN A 208 19.25 -22.09 0.91
C ASN A 208 18.12 -21.50 1.76
N ILE A 209 16.87 -21.53 1.27
CA ILE A 209 15.70 -20.97 1.96
C ILE A 209 15.23 -21.91 3.05
N VAL A 210 15.05 -21.39 4.27
CA VAL A 210 14.55 -22.16 5.43
C VAL A 210 13.04 -22.12 5.55
N LYS A 211 12.41 -21.03 5.06
CA LYS A 211 10.95 -20.85 5.11
C LYS A 211 10.47 -19.80 4.11
N PHE A 212 9.20 -19.93 3.77
CA PHE A 212 8.41 -18.84 3.19
C PHE A 212 7.58 -18.22 4.31
N ASP A 213 7.66 -16.90 4.47
CA ASP A 213 7.03 -16.20 5.60
C ASP A 213 6.77 -14.73 5.21
N ALA A 214 5.54 -14.31 5.24
CA ALA A 214 5.13 -12.93 4.94
C ALA A 214 4.85 -12.08 6.20
N GLU A 215 4.88 -12.68 7.41
CA GLU A 215 4.42 -12.01 8.63
C GLU A 215 5.54 -11.77 9.65
N SER A 216 6.40 -12.78 9.88
CA SER A 216 7.34 -12.78 11.00
C SER A 216 8.81 -12.60 10.60
N PHE A 217 9.13 -12.56 9.31
CA PHE A 217 10.51 -12.50 8.81
C PHE A 217 11.30 -11.31 9.38
N GLY A 218 10.67 -10.14 9.58
CA GLY A 218 11.31 -8.97 10.18
C GLY A 218 11.78 -9.22 11.63
N LYS A 219 10.97 -9.92 12.43
CA LYS A 219 11.33 -10.31 13.81
C LYS A 219 12.49 -11.28 13.82
N ASP A 220 12.47 -12.25 12.92
CA ASP A 220 13.54 -13.25 12.82
C ASP A 220 14.84 -12.63 12.32
N PHE A 221 14.75 -11.66 11.42
CA PHE A 221 15.89 -10.85 10.99
C PHE A 221 16.47 -10.03 12.15
N ALA A 222 15.63 -9.32 12.91
CA ALA A 222 16.07 -8.50 14.04
C ALA A 222 16.76 -9.35 15.14
N ARG A 223 16.30 -10.58 15.38
CA ARG A 223 16.97 -11.53 16.29
C ARG A 223 18.27 -12.11 15.73
N GLY A 224 18.52 -11.97 14.42
CA GLY A 224 19.69 -12.52 13.75
C GLY A 224 19.55 -14.01 13.38
N ASP A 225 18.34 -14.56 13.41
CA ASP A 225 18.02 -15.91 12.92
C ASP A 225 18.06 -15.95 11.39
N LEU A 226 17.54 -14.90 10.74
CA LEU A 226 17.68 -14.65 9.31
C LEU A 226 18.82 -13.66 9.03
N TRP A 227 19.64 -13.99 8.04
CA TRP A 227 20.71 -13.12 7.53
C TRP A 227 20.34 -12.49 6.19
N LEU A 228 19.41 -13.13 5.48
CA LEU A 228 18.89 -12.73 4.20
C LEU A 228 17.36 -12.92 4.21
N CYS A 229 16.61 -11.91 3.81
CA CYS A 229 15.19 -12.06 3.56
C CYS A 229 14.73 -11.21 2.38
N GLN A 230 13.80 -11.75 1.60
CA GLN A 230 13.02 -10.98 0.65
C GLN A 230 11.72 -10.57 1.35
N GLY A 231 11.37 -9.27 1.19
CA GLY A 231 10.14 -8.73 1.75
C GLY A 231 10.07 -7.22 1.75
N TYR A 232 9.08 -6.69 2.43
CA TYR A 232 8.88 -5.26 2.56
C TYR A 232 9.85 -4.66 3.58
N ALA A 233 10.49 -3.54 3.22
CA ALA A 233 11.47 -2.86 4.06
C ALA A 233 10.92 -2.54 5.45
N GLU A 234 9.69 -2.02 5.52
CA GLU A 234 9.04 -1.60 6.75
C GLU A 234 8.89 -2.72 7.79
N CYS A 235 8.75 -3.97 7.35
CA CYS A 235 8.69 -5.13 8.25
C CYS A 235 10.01 -5.38 8.98
N VAL A 236 11.14 -5.10 8.32
CA VAL A 236 12.48 -5.24 8.93
C VAL A 236 12.82 -3.99 9.74
N TYR A 237 12.63 -2.81 9.16
CA TYR A 237 12.94 -1.54 9.82
C TYR A 237 12.08 -1.29 11.06
N GLY A 238 10.85 -1.83 11.10
CA GLY A 238 9.97 -1.73 12.26
C GLY A 238 10.39 -2.59 13.45
N GLU A 239 11.18 -3.63 13.24
CA GLU A 239 11.61 -4.57 14.29
C GLU A 239 13.06 -4.32 14.77
N VAL A 240 13.88 -3.60 14.00
CA VAL A 240 15.25 -3.22 14.38
C VAL A 240 15.23 -1.81 14.98
N PRO A 241 15.87 -1.54 16.15
CA PRO A 241 15.98 -0.19 16.70
C PRO A 241 16.54 0.82 15.70
N GLU A 242 15.98 2.03 15.64
CA GLU A 242 16.35 3.04 14.64
C GLU A 242 17.85 3.38 14.66
N GLU A 243 18.44 3.44 15.86
CA GLU A 243 19.87 3.69 16.05
C GLU A 243 20.77 2.58 15.49
N GLU A 244 20.24 1.38 15.25
CA GLU A 244 20.97 0.24 14.72
C GLU A 244 20.78 0.03 13.21
N TRP A 245 19.91 0.78 12.55
CA TRP A 245 19.58 0.56 11.13
C TRP A 245 20.82 0.59 10.23
N ASP A 246 21.65 1.63 10.37
CA ASP A 246 22.83 1.81 9.53
C ASP A 246 23.90 0.70 9.73
N GLU A 247 23.90 0.05 10.89
CA GLU A 247 24.84 -1.04 11.19
C GLU A 247 24.28 -2.42 10.84
N THR A 248 22.95 -2.57 10.85
CA THR A 248 22.31 -3.88 10.76
C THR A 248 21.70 -4.16 9.41
N ILE A 249 21.04 -3.16 8.79
CA ILE A 249 20.21 -3.39 7.61
C ILE A 249 20.91 -2.88 6.35
N ASP A 250 21.09 -3.73 5.34
CA ASP A 250 21.24 -3.33 3.95
C ASP A 250 19.98 -3.74 3.19
N PHE A 251 19.11 -2.77 2.92
CA PHE A 251 17.94 -2.98 2.08
C PHE A 251 18.24 -2.47 0.67
N PHE A 252 17.91 -3.28 -0.32
CA PHE A 252 17.96 -2.88 -1.71
C PHE A 252 16.94 -3.62 -2.57
N ILE A 253 16.57 -3.00 -3.67
CA ILE A 253 15.91 -3.63 -4.79
C ILE A 253 16.98 -3.81 -5.87
N PRO A 254 17.17 -5.00 -6.43
CA PRO A 254 18.14 -5.24 -7.51
C PRO A 254 17.88 -4.37 -8.75
N GLU A 255 18.92 -4.13 -9.56
CA GLU A 255 18.79 -3.38 -10.81
C GLU A 255 17.91 -4.11 -11.84
N GLU A 256 17.78 -5.42 -11.73
CA GLU A 256 16.83 -6.24 -12.50
C GLU A 256 15.36 -5.83 -12.26
N GLY A 257 15.12 -5.04 -11.21
CA GLY A 257 13.78 -4.70 -10.76
C GLY A 257 13.13 -5.81 -9.96
N GLY A 258 11.81 -5.83 -9.96
CA GLY A 258 11.01 -6.83 -9.25
C GLY A 258 9.53 -6.45 -9.25
N PRO A 259 8.69 -7.27 -8.62
CA PRO A 259 7.29 -6.94 -8.43
C PRO A 259 7.12 -5.66 -7.62
N SER A 260 6.17 -4.85 -8.02
CA SER A 260 5.77 -3.66 -7.27
C SER A 260 4.26 -3.58 -7.17
N TYR A 261 3.80 -2.76 -6.23
CA TYR A 261 2.38 -2.53 -6.00
C TYR A 261 2.07 -1.04 -6.02
N LEU A 262 0.95 -0.71 -6.62
CA LEU A 262 0.37 0.62 -6.58
C LEU A 262 -0.97 0.53 -5.86
N GLU A 263 -1.05 1.17 -4.73
CA GLU A 263 -2.26 1.25 -3.94
C GLU A 263 -2.95 2.57 -4.18
N CYS A 264 -4.25 2.52 -4.38
CA CYS A 264 -5.02 3.69 -4.72
C CYS A 264 -6.25 3.83 -3.83
N MET A 265 -6.57 5.07 -3.49
CA MET A 265 -7.84 5.41 -2.84
C MET A 265 -8.97 5.33 -3.85
N CYS A 266 -10.00 4.56 -3.55
CA CYS A 266 -11.19 4.38 -4.38
C CYS A 266 -12.46 4.65 -3.57
N ILE A 267 -13.55 5.03 -4.25
CA ILE A 267 -14.87 5.24 -3.66
C ILE A 267 -15.74 4.02 -4.02
N LEU A 268 -16.30 3.37 -3.00
CA LEU A 268 -17.19 2.24 -3.21
C LEU A 268 -18.54 2.67 -3.83
N LYS A 269 -19.09 1.84 -4.72
CA LYS A 269 -20.34 2.10 -5.46
C LYS A 269 -21.51 2.49 -4.57
N GLU A 270 -21.61 1.89 -3.39
CA GLU A 270 -22.70 2.09 -2.44
C GLU A 270 -22.57 3.36 -1.59
N SER A 271 -21.42 4.04 -1.62
CA SER A 271 -21.18 5.25 -0.83
C SER A 271 -22.13 6.39 -1.21
N LYS A 272 -22.58 7.10 -0.21
CA LYS A 272 -23.36 8.35 -0.35
C LYS A 272 -22.52 9.59 -0.05
N ASN A 273 -21.22 9.41 0.26
CA ASN A 273 -20.30 10.45 0.71
C ASN A 273 -19.23 10.77 -0.35
N VAL A 274 -19.56 10.72 -1.65
CA VAL A 274 -18.60 10.91 -2.76
C VAL A 274 -17.78 12.18 -2.60
N ASP A 275 -18.44 13.32 -2.32
CA ASP A 275 -17.76 14.60 -2.19
C ASP A 275 -16.80 14.60 -0.99
N LEU A 276 -17.25 14.11 0.18
CA LEU A 276 -16.39 14.05 1.37
C LEU A 276 -15.22 13.08 1.19
N ALA A 277 -15.43 11.97 0.49
CA ALA A 277 -14.38 11.02 0.12
C ALA A 277 -13.36 11.67 -0.83
N THR A 278 -13.82 12.39 -1.84
CA THR A 278 -12.94 13.12 -2.76
C THR A 278 -12.17 14.23 -2.06
N GLU A 279 -12.82 14.97 -1.16
CA GLU A 279 -12.15 15.98 -0.32
C GLU A 279 -11.07 15.35 0.55
N PHE A 280 -11.29 14.13 1.07
CA PHE A 280 -10.27 13.39 1.82
C PHE A 280 -9.07 13.03 0.93
N MET A 281 -9.29 12.50 -0.28
CA MET A 281 -8.23 12.22 -1.24
C MET A 281 -7.44 13.48 -1.57
N ASN A 282 -8.14 14.58 -1.86
CA ASN A 282 -7.53 15.86 -2.17
C ASN A 282 -6.72 16.43 -0.98
N PHE A 283 -7.23 16.28 0.23
CA PHE A 283 -6.56 16.69 1.47
C PHE A 283 -5.30 15.88 1.74
N MET A 284 -5.35 14.56 1.55
CA MET A 284 -4.19 13.68 1.70
C MET A 284 -3.07 14.04 0.73
N HIS A 285 -3.40 14.48 -0.48
CA HIS A 285 -2.43 14.88 -1.50
C HIS A 285 -1.94 16.33 -1.39
N ARG A 286 -2.32 17.10 -0.36
CA ARG A 286 -1.57 18.32 -0.02
C ARG A 286 -0.14 17.92 0.36
N PRO A 287 0.90 18.55 -0.21
CA PRO A 287 2.28 18.11 -0.01
C PRO A 287 2.68 17.95 1.46
N GLU A 288 2.25 18.88 2.31
CA GLU A 288 2.52 18.84 3.75
C GLU A 288 1.82 17.70 4.49
N ASN A 289 0.64 17.27 4.04
CA ASN A 289 -0.08 16.13 4.62
C ASN A 289 0.48 14.81 4.11
N TYR A 290 0.79 14.76 2.80
CA TYR A 290 1.38 13.58 2.19
C TYR A 290 2.78 13.30 2.76
N ALA A 291 3.56 14.34 3.04
CA ALA A 291 4.85 14.21 3.74
C ALA A 291 4.70 13.58 5.13
N GLN A 292 3.64 13.94 5.88
CA GLN A 292 3.40 13.32 7.19
C GLN A 292 3.05 11.83 7.09
N PHE A 293 2.36 11.42 6.01
CA PHE A 293 2.14 10.00 5.72
C PHE A 293 3.47 9.30 5.44
N LEU A 294 4.31 9.85 4.55
CA LEU A 294 5.61 9.27 4.23
C LEU A 294 6.54 9.21 5.44
N ASP A 295 6.62 10.29 6.22
CA ASP A 295 7.43 10.36 7.45
C ASP A 295 6.97 9.35 8.51
N GLY A 296 5.67 9.07 8.58
CA GLY A 296 5.08 8.13 9.53
C GLY A 296 5.63 6.70 9.35
N PHE A 297 5.91 6.33 8.11
CA PHE A 297 6.35 4.99 7.72
C PHE A 297 7.76 4.96 7.12
N ARG A 298 8.45 6.11 7.03
CA ARG A 298 9.76 6.23 6.36
C ARG A 298 9.72 5.82 4.88
N PHE A 299 8.58 5.98 4.24
CA PHE A 299 8.39 5.62 2.84
C PHE A 299 9.10 6.57 1.87
N PRO A 300 9.55 6.08 0.71
CA PRO A 300 10.11 6.93 -0.34
C PRO A 300 9.03 7.81 -0.98
N CYS A 301 9.42 9.02 -1.37
CA CYS A 301 8.54 9.99 -2.02
C CYS A 301 8.47 9.72 -3.53
N TYR A 302 7.51 8.94 -3.99
CA TYR A 302 7.37 8.55 -5.40
C TYR A 302 6.07 9.03 -6.06
N VAL A 303 4.95 9.02 -5.33
CA VAL A 303 3.62 9.35 -5.87
C VAL A 303 3.42 10.86 -5.97
N ASN A 304 3.62 11.59 -4.88
CA ASN A 304 3.52 13.06 -4.85
C ASN A 304 4.89 13.64 -4.48
N THR A 305 5.70 13.91 -5.50
CA THR A 305 7.10 14.33 -5.31
C THR A 305 7.26 15.73 -4.70
N GLU A 306 6.22 16.57 -4.75
CA GLU A 306 6.22 17.87 -4.08
C GLU A 306 6.28 17.75 -2.55
N ALA A 307 5.86 16.60 -2.00
CA ALA A 307 5.90 16.32 -0.57
C ALA A 307 7.34 16.20 -0.02
N GLU A 308 8.33 15.88 -0.85
CA GLU A 308 9.73 15.74 -0.43
C GLU A 308 10.24 16.99 0.30
N LYS A 309 9.78 18.18 -0.11
CA LYS A 309 10.13 19.47 0.51
C LYS A 309 9.67 19.62 1.97
N TYR A 310 8.68 18.83 2.36
CA TYR A 310 8.05 18.87 3.69
C TYR A 310 8.42 17.67 4.55
N MET A 311 9.09 16.66 3.97
CA MET A 311 9.56 15.51 4.74
C MET A 311 10.62 15.94 5.76
N THR A 312 10.49 15.39 6.95
CA THR A 312 11.40 15.64 8.09
C THR A 312 12.27 14.44 8.40
N LYS A 313 11.92 13.28 7.85
CA LYS A 313 12.61 12.03 8.09
C LYS A 313 13.19 11.47 6.80
N LYS A 314 14.37 10.85 6.92
CA LYS A 314 14.99 10.13 5.80
C LYS A 314 14.17 8.90 5.47
N PRO A 315 13.82 8.65 4.19
CA PRO A 315 13.16 7.41 3.79
C PRO A 315 14.10 6.20 3.97
N MET A 316 13.52 5.02 4.11
CA MET A 316 14.25 3.76 4.26
C MET A 316 15.18 3.47 3.05
N TYR A 317 14.73 3.87 1.87
CA TYR A 317 15.48 3.73 0.63
C TYR A 317 15.16 4.87 -0.35
N PRO A 318 16.03 5.16 -1.33
CA PRO A 318 15.78 6.21 -2.31
C PRO A 318 14.66 5.81 -3.29
N ALA A 319 13.75 6.73 -3.58
CA ALA A 319 12.62 6.48 -4.48
C ALA A 319 13.04 6.02 -5.89
N SER A 320 14.24 6.40 -6.36
CA SER A 320 14.74 6.06 -7.69
C SER A 320 14.89 4.55 -7.94
N ILE A 321 15.08 3.74 -6.91
CA ILE A 321 15.18 2.28 -7.10
C ILE A 321 13.86 1.64 -7.55
N LEU A 322 12.73 2.31 -7.32
CA LEU A 322 11.42 1.87 -7.78
C LEU A 322 11.22 2.03 -9.31
N ASP A 323 12.10 2.76 -9.98
CA ASP A 323 12.01 2.98 -11.43
C ASP A 323 12.16 1.70 -12.25
N HIS A 324 12.88 0.71 -11.73
CA HIS A 324 13.14 -0.58 -12.36
C HIS A 324 12.04 -1.62 -12.06
N CYS A 325 11.17 -1.35 -11.07
CA CYS A 325 10.12 -2.27 -10.68
C CYS A 325 8.95 -2.25 -11.67
N GLU A 326 8.29 -3.38 -11.83
CA GLU A 326 7.09 -3.54 -12.63
C GLU A 326 5.88 -3.78 -11.72
N ALA A 327 4.81 -3.02 -11.92
CA ALA A 327 3.59 -3.21 -11.15
C ALA A 327 2.88 -4.51 -11.54
N LYS A 328 2.50 -5.31 -10.56
CA LYS A 328 1.70 -6.51 -10.76
C LYS A 328 0.37 -6.13 -11.43
N VAL A 329 -0.06 -6.92 -12.41
CA VAL A 329 -1.36 -6.77 -13.06
C VAL A 329 -2.24 -7.99 -12.81
N ASP A 330 -3.55 -7.82 -12.99
CA ASP A 330 -4.49 -8.94 -12.98
C ASP A 330 -4.18 -9.89 -14.13
N LEU A 331 -3.98 -11.18 -13.82
CA LEU A 331 -3.66 -12.24 -14.78
C LEU A 331 -4.91 -13.03 -15.20
N GLY A 332 -6.08 -12.73 -14.60
CA GLY A 332 -7.30 -13.48 -14.87
C GLY A 332 -7.10 -14.99 -14.66
N GLU A 333 -7.57 -15.79 -15.61
CA GLU A 333 -7.45 -17.27 -15.57
C GLU A 333 -5.99 -17.76 -15.58
N ASN A 334 -5.03 -16.95 -16.05
CA ASN A 334 -3.62 -17.35 -16.06
C ASN A 334 -2.98 -17.34 -14.66
N LEU A 335 -3.66 -16.81 -13.64
CA LEU A 335 -3.20 -16.87 -12.26
C LEU A 335 -2.99 -18.32 -11.79
N ASP A 336 -3.77 -19.26 -12.31
CA ASP A 336 -3.64 -20.70 -12.05
C ASP A 336 -2.26 -21.26 -12.43
N LYS A 337 -1.56 -20.66 -13.41
CA LYS A 337 -0.20 -21.09 -13.78
C LYS A 337 0.78 -20.80 -12.65
N TYR A 338 0.72 -19.60 -12.10
CA TYR A 338 1.55 -19.21 -10.95
C TYR A 338 1.25 -20.06 -9.72
N TYR A 339 -0.02 -20.30 -9.45
CA TYR A 339 -0.42 -21.11 -8.31
C TYR A 339 0.10 -22.55 -8.41
N LYS A 340 0.05 -23.19 -9.58
CA LYS A 340 0.60 -24.53 -9.80
C LYS A 340 2.12 -24.61 -9.58
N ILE A 341 2.85 -23.60 -10.06
CA ILE A 341 4.29 -23.50 -9.81
C ILE A 341 4.54 -23.39 -8.30
N TRP A 342 3.77 -22.54 -7.60
CA TRP A 342 3.90 -22.32 -6.19
C TRP A 342 3.62 -23.57 -5.34
N GLU A 343 2.58 -24.33 -5.69
CA GLU A 343 2.33 -25.65 -5.06
C GLU A 343 3.53 -26.57 -5.20
N GLY A 344 4.13 -26.63 -6.40
CA GLY A 344 5.35 -27.43 -6.63
C GLY A 344 6.55 -27.00 -5.80
N ILE A 345 6.71 -25.69 -5.57
CA ILE A 345 7.79 -25.13 -4.73
C ILE A 345 7.59 -25.46 -3.26
N ARG A 346 6.36 -25.42 -2.74
CA ARG A 346 6.04 -25.62 -1.31
C ARG A 346 6.02 -27.09 -0.84
N ILE A 347 5.92 -28.05 -1.75
CA ILE A 347 5.88 -29.50 -1.42
C ILE A 347 7.32 -30.02 -1.21
N LYS A 348 8.04 -29.47 -0.24
CA LYS A 348 9.31 -30.06 0.22
C LYS A 348 9.22 -30.62 1.62
#